data_74e2bb79595921784dc62599aec406fc
#
_entry.id   74e2bb79595921784dc62599aec406fc
#
_cell.length_a   1.000
_cell.length_b   1.000
_cell.length_c   1.000
_cell.angle_alpha   90.00
_cell.angle_beta   90.00
_cell.angle_gamma   90.00
#
_symmetry.space_group_name_H-M   'P 1'
#
loop_
_entity.id
_entity.type
_entity.pdbx_description
1 polymer ?
#
loop_
_entity_poly.entity_id
_entity_poly.type
_entity_poly.pdbx_seq_one_letter_code
_entity_poly.pdbx_strand_id
1 'polypeptide(L)'
;MRNIYVGHFSYVLGDLEQTVEQTVEENRTVIKDPEKFRSAGFDKHHICSPSTTAYDLAVAAVKPIAKYLNQVGAIIYSTALPINANIGTTFEETKDIKDLTDFPGSHLQSDFGLNDAWVIGLDQQACTGMIGSFKLAAALLRDTPQWSQILCVTADRFPQGSLYEQSYSLISDGASAFIISTEPIPGGFRYVEHHAITNGGMANTNDDATIGNFFPNTIDCITMNVKRAGLELKDINWMVVQNINVNAWKIVCSPSLLDYDITRVFHPSLPMMGHMISGDCIVNTQMLIESGKIKPGEYVLLYMVGYGLTWQSVILQYCG
;
A
#
# COMPACT_ATOMS: atom_id res chain seq x y z
N MET A 1 -2.95 -4.44 27.38
CA MET A 1 -3.21 -4.78 25.95
C MET A 1 -1.89 -5.27 25.35
N ARG A 2 -1.90 -6.37 24.56
CA ARG A 2 -0.68 -6.95 23.98
C ARG A 2 -0.02 -5.96 23.03
N ASN A 3 1.28 -5.71 23.15
CA ASN A 3 2.03 -4.89 22.20
C ASN A 3 2.10 -5.60 20.85
N ILE A 4 2.09 -4.83 19.79
CA ILE A 4 2.17 -5.31 18.41
C ILE A 4 3.32 -4.59 17.74
N TYR A 5 4.12 -5.32 17.00
CA TYR A 5 5.30 -4.84 16.29
C TYR A 5 5.18 -5.13 14.80
N VAL A 6 5.86 -4.33 14.00
CA VAL A 6 5.81 -4.39 12.53
C VAL A 6 7.22 -4.27 12.00
N GLY A 7 7.58 -5.07 11.03
CA GLY A 7 8.89 -4.99 10.40
C GLY A 7 9.08 -5.99 9.27
N HIS A 8 10.32 -6.17 8.86
CA HIS A 8 10.68 -7.02 7.73
C HIS A 8 9.91 -6.63 6.47
N PHE A 9 9.96 -5.34 6.12
CA PHE A 9 9.36 -4.81 4.90
C PHE A 9 10.11 -5.33 3.67
N SER A 10 9.36 -5.62 2.61
CA SER A 10 9.89 -6.06 1.33
C SER A 10 8.96 -5.64 0.21
N TYR A 11 9.49 -5.45 -1.00
CA TYR A 11 8.71 -5.12 -2.18
C TYR A 11 9.37 -5.62 -3.46
N VAL A 12 8.59 -5.67 -4.52
CA VAL A 12 9.04 -5.91 -5.90
C VAL A 12 8.19 -5.07 -6.85
N LEU A 13 8.77 -4.65 -7.94
CA LEU A 13 8.11 -3.90 -9.00
C LEU A 13 7.91 -4.81 -10.22
N GLY A 14 7.02 -4.40 -11.11
CA GLY A 14 6.91 -5.01 -12.43
C GLY A 14 8.26 -5.07 -13.15
N ASP A 15 8.48 -6.09 -13.94
CA ASP A 15 9.77 -6.44 -14.54
C ASP A 15 10.19 -5.54 -15.73
N LEU A 16 9.31 -4.65 -16.20
CA LEU A 16 9.56 -3.71 -17.28
C LEU A 16 9.48 -2.26 -16.76
N GLU A 17 10.62 -1.58 -16.70
CA GLU A 17 10.67 -0.15 -16.42
C GLU A 17 10.29 0.64 -17.68
N GLN A 18 9.40 1.63 -17.53
CA GLN A 18 9.01 2.56 -18.59
C GLN A 18 9.16 4.01 -18.11
N THR A 19 9.65 4.88 -19.00
CA THR A 19 9.60 6.32 -18.78
C THR A 19 8.20 6.86 -19.06
N VAL A 20 7.92 8.06 -18.55
CA VAL A 20 6.66 8.77 -18.85
C VAL A 20 6.45 8.92 -20.35
N GLU A 21 7.52 9.25 -21.11
CA GLU A 21 7.45 9.41 -22.57
C GLU A 21 7.03 8.12 -23.25
N GLN A 22 7.67 7.00 -22.91
CA GLN A 22 7.33 5.68 -23.48
C GLN A 22 5.88 5.31 -23.21
N THR A 23 5.39 5.56 -21.98
CA THR A 23 4.02 5.25 -21.56
C THR A 23 3.00 6.07 -22.36
N VAL A 24 3.30 7.35 -22.59
CA VAL A 24 2.47 8.25 -23.41
C VAL A 24 2.50 7.84 -24.89
N GLU A 25 3.67 7.54 -25.45
CA GLU A 25 3.83 7.07 -26.84
C GLU A 25 3.07 5.76 -27.10
N GLU A 26 3.10 4.83 -26.13
CA GLU A 26 2.34 3.57 -26.20
C GLU A 26 0.82 3.74 -25.97
N ASN A 27 0.34 4.97 -25.82
CA ASN A 27 -1.05 5.29 -25.54
C ASN A 27 -1.64 4.66 -24.28
N ARG A 28 -0.81 4.45 -23.26
CA ARG A 28 -1.21 3.88 -21.97
C ARG A 28 -1.66 4.93 -20.94
N THR A 29 -1.85 6.17 -21.38
CA THR A 29 -2.32 7.29 -20.54
C THR A 29 -3.43 8.08 -21.25
N VAL A 30 -4.29 8.70 -20.45
CA VAL A 30 -5.28 9.68 -20.92
C VAL A 30 -4.59 11.01 -21.25
N ILE A 31 -3.73 11.47 -20.34
CA ILE A 31 -2.89 12.65 -20.53
C ILE A 31 -1.81 12.33 -21.57
N LYS A 32 -1.75 13.15 -22.63
CA LYS A 32 -0.80 12.96 -23.76
C LYS A 32 0.43 13.88 -23.67
N ASP A 33 0.60 14.58 -22.57
CA ASP A 33 1.71 15.50 -22.30
C ASP A 33 2.59 14.94 -21.18
N PRO A 34 3.79 14.40 -21.46
CA PRO A 34 4.69 13.85 -20.44
C PRO A 34 5.08 14.87 -19.36
N GLU A 35 5.16 16.17 -19.70
CA GLU A 35 5.56 17.22 -18.76
C GLU A 35 4.54 17.39 -17.62
N LYS A 36 3.28 17.06 -17.83
CA LYS A 36 2.28 17.04 -16.75
C LYS A 36 2.60 15.99 -15.68
N PHE A 37 3.07 14.80 -16.08
CA PHE A 37 3.50 13.77 -15.15
C PHE A 37 4.79 14.19 -14.44
N ARG A 38 5.76 14.76 -15.16
CA ARG A 38 7.00 15.26 -14.55
C ARG A 38 6.75 16.36 -13.52
N SER A 39 5.88 17.32 -13.86
CA SER A 39 5.47 18.37 -12.92
C SER A 39 4.72 17.84 -11.70
N ALA A 40 4.09 16.69 -11.82
CA ALA A 40 3.46 15.96 -10.72
C ALA A 40 4.46 15.12 -9.89
N GLY A 41 5.69 14.97 -10.36
CA GLY A 41 6.78 14.27 -9.68
C GLY A 41 7.09 12.88 -10.23
N PHE A 42 6.52 12.45 -11.36
CA PHE A 42 6.75 11.14 -11.96
C PHE A 42 7.76 11.21 -13.11
N ASP A 43 8.77 10.34 -13.09
CA ASP A 43 9.71 10.15 -14.19
C ASP A 43 9.56 8.78 -14.85
N LYS A 44 9.31 7.76 -14.04
CA LYS A 44 9.22 6.37 -14.45
C LYS A 44 8.16 5.62 -13.68
N HIS A 45 7.76 4.48 -14.23
CA HIS A 45 6.94 3.49 -13.56
C HIS A 45 7.33 2.08 -14.03
N HIS A 46 6.69 1.05 -13.47
CA HIS A 46 6.98 -0.34 -13.76
C HIS A 46 5.71 -1.09 -14.13
N ILE A 47 5.80 -1.90 -15.18
CA ILE A 47 4.71 -2.76 -15.64
C ILE A 47 5.18 -4.21 -15.70
N CYS A 48 4.27 -5.15 -15.70
CA CYS A 48 4.59 -6.55 -15.88
C CYS A 48 4.64 -6.94 -17.35
N SER A 49 5.61 -7.77 -17.70
CA SER A 49 5.58 -8.53 -18.95
C SER A 49 4.35 -9.45 -18.99
N PRO A 50 3.92 -9.91 -20.18
CA PRO A 50 2.76 -10.79 -20.31
C PRO A 50 2.83 -12.07 -19.49
N SER A 51 4.04 -12.57 -19.21
CA SER A 51 4.27 -13.81 -18.46
C SER A 51 4.29 -13.64 -16.94
N THR A 52 4.49 -12.41 -16.43
CA THR A 52 4.57 -12.12 -14.99
C THR A 52 3.17 -11.91 -14.42
N THR A 53 2.78 -12.72 -13.46
CA THR A 53 1.47 -12.64 -12.80
C THR A 53 1.55 -11.86 -11.49
N ALA A 54 0.39 -11.44 -10.94
CA ALA A 54 0.34 -10.85 -9.60
C ALA A 54 0.83 -11.85 -8.55
N TYR A 55 0.61 -13.15 -8.76
CA TYR A 55 1.14 -14.18 -7.87
C TYR A 55 2.67 -14.24 -7.88
N ASP A 56 3.30 -14.16 -9.07
CA ASP A 56 4.77 -14.11 -9.18
C ASP A 56 5.35 -12.92 -8.41
N LEU A 57 4.70 -11.76 -8.51
CA LEU A 57 5.07 -10.57 -7.73
C LEU A 57 4.92 -10.82 -6.23
N ALA A 58 3.80 -11.42 -5.79
CA ALA A 58 3.57 -11.73 -4.37
C ALA A 58 4.66 -12.68 -3.81
N VAL A 59 5.00 -13.75 -4.55
CA VAL A 59 6.09 -14.68 -4.19
C VAL A 59 7.42 -13.93 -4.09
N ALA A 60 7.73 -13.07 -5.08
CA ALA A 60 8.98 -12.31 -5.10
C ALA A 60 9.07 -11.31 -3.93
N ALA A 61 7.94 -10.72 -3.51
CA ALA A 61 7.90 -9.84 -2.34
C ALA A 61 8.05 -10.60 -1.01
N VAL A 62 7.51 -11.81 -0.88
CA VAL A 62 7.60 -12.61 0.35
C VAL A 62 8.97 -13.28 0.49
N LYS A 63 9.59 -13.72 -0.61
CA LYS A 63 10.84 -14.49 -0.60
C LYS A 63 11.98 -13.86 0.23
N PRO A 64 12.28 -12.56 0.19
CA PRO A 64 13.36 -11.96 1.00
C PRO A 64 13.11 -12.05 2.52
N ILE A 65 11.84 -12.07 2.94
CA ILE A 65 11.45 -12.10 4.34
C ILE A 65 11.05 -13.49 4.83
N ALA A 66 11.03 -14.50 3.96
CA ALA A 66 10.61 -15.87 4.27
C ALA A 66 11.37 -16.49 5.45
N LYS A 67 12.65 -16.16 5.60
CA LYS A 67 13.49 -16.63 6.72
C LYS A 67 13.04 -16.16 8.10
N TYR A 68 12.18 -15.14 8.16
CA TYR A 68 11.63 -14.57 9.40
C TYR A 68 10.23 -15.11 9.71
N LEU A 69 9.61 -15.85 8.79
CA LEU A 69 8.30 -16.44 8.99
C LEU A 69 8.42 -17.62 9.99
N ASN A 70 7.83 -17.46 11.15
CA ASN A 70 7.81 -18.48 12.19
C ASN A 70 6.46 -18.48 12.91
N GLN A 71 5.79 -19.63 12.93
CA GLN A 71 4.47 -19.77 13.55
C GLN A 71 3.46 -18.68 13.08
N VAL A 72 3.39 -18.50 11.78
CA VAL A 72 2.44 -17.57 11.16
C VAL A 72 1.02 -18.07 11.36
N GLY A 73 0.21 -17.31 12.09
CA GLY A 73 -1.18 -17.67 12.37
C GLY A 73 -2.14 -17.29 11.24
N ALA A 74 -1.81 -16.26 10.47
CA ALA A 74 -2.59 -15.87 9.29
C ALA A 74 -1.75 -15.22 8.20
N ILE A 75 -2.24 -15.29 6.97
CA ILE A 75 -1.82 -14.50 5.82
C ILE A 75 -2.96 -13.55 5.49
N ILE A 76 -2.71 -12.24 5.48
CA ILE A 76 -3.63 -11.24 4.96
C ILE A 76 -3.15 -10.86 3.57
N TYR A 77 -3.90 -11.28 2.55
CA TYR A 77 -3.63 -10.94 1.15
C TYR A 77 -4.53 -9.79 0.74
N SER A 78 -3.92 -8.65 0.45
CA SER A 78 -4.61 -7.42 0.04
C SER A 78 -4.42 -7.19 -1.46
N THR A 79 -5.46 -6.79 -2.17
CA THR A 79 -5.38 -6.36 -3.56
C THR A 79 -6.46 -5.33 -3.86
N ALA A 80 -6.14 -4.36 -4.68
CA ALA A 80 -7.11 -3.42 -5.24
C ALA A 80 -7.76 -3.99 -6.51
N LEU A 81 -7.12 -4.99 -7.13
CA LEU A 81 -7.57 -5.65 -8.35
C LEU A 81 -7.88 -7.13 -8.04
N PRO A 82 -9.07 -7.44 -7.53
CA PRO A 82 -9.43 -8.82 -7.17
C PRO A 82 -9.45 -9.77 -8.36
N ILE A 83 -9.41 -9.23 -9.58
CA ILE A 83 -9.27 -9.98 -10.83
C ILE A 83 -7.81 -9.88 -11.28
N ASN A 84 -6.97 -10.83 -10.86
CA ASN A 84 -5.57 -10.90 -11.28
C ASN A 84 -5.47 -11.18 -12.79
N ALA A 85 -5.10 -10.16 -13.50
CA ALA A 85 -4.65 -10.00 -14.88
C ALA A 85 -5.13 -10.96 -15.99
N ASN A 86 -5.23 -12.25 -15.75
CA ASN A 86 -5.61 -13.25 -16.76
C ASN A 86 -6.92 -13.98 -16.44
N ILE A 87 -7.56 -13.65 -15.34
CA ILE A 87 -8.86 -14.21 -14.98
C ILE A 87 -9.90 -13.68 -15.97
N GLY A 88 -10.69 -14.58 -16.50
CA GLY A 88 -11.77 -14.27 -17.43
C GLY A 88 -11.48 -14.63 -18.89
N THR A 89 -10.23 -14.62 -19.36
CA THR A 89 -9.92 -15.06 -20.73
C THR A 89 -10.25 -16.53 -20.94
N THR A 90 -9.84 -17.41 -20.02
CA THR A 90 -10.17 -18.83 -20.06
C THR A 90 -11.67 -19.07 -19.89
N PHE A 91 -12.33 -18.27 -19.02
CA PHE A 91 -13.79 -18.34 -18.84
C PHE A 91 -14.57 -18.08 -20.14
N GLU A 92 -14.09 -17.17 -21.01
CA GLU A 92 -14.73 -16.92 -22.30
C GLU A 92 -14.81 -18.20 -23.16
N GLU A 93 -13.85 -19.10 -23.03
CA GLU A 93 -13.77 -20.37 -23.76
C GLU A 93 -14.50 -21.49 -23.03
N THR A 94 -14.23 -21.68 -21.74
CA THR A 94 -14.67 -22.84 -20.96
C THR A 94 -16.06 -22.68 -20.35
N LYS A 95 -16.45 -21.42 -20.03
CA LYS A 95 -17.63 -21.08 -19.22
C LYS A 95 -17.63 -21.70 -17.81
N ASP A 96 -16.47 -22.20 -17.34
CA ASP A 96 -16.33 -22.72 -16.00
C ASP A 96 -16.11 -21.55 -15.03
N ILE A 97 -16.98 -21.43 -14.02
CA ILE A 97 -16.91 -20.38 -13.00
C ILE A 97 -15.57 -20.39 -12.23
N LYS A 98 -14.88 -21.51 -12.16
CA LYS A 98 -13.57 -21.61 -11.52
C LYS A 98 -12.53 -20.73 -12.19
N ASP A 99 -12.68 -20.50 -13.50
CA ASP A 99 -11.78 -19.62 -14.26
C ASP A 99 -11.97 -18.12 -13.96
N LEU A 100 -12.98 -17.78 -13.14
CA LEU A 100 -13.19 -16.42 -12.62
C LEU A 100 -12.60 -16.22 -11.22
N THR A 101 -11.96 -17.23 -10.65
CA THR A 101 -11.46 -17.18 -9.28
C THR A 101 -9.97 -17.46 -9.22
N ASP A 102 -9.27 -16.76 -8.35
CA ASP A 102 -7.88 -17.02 -8.02
C ASP A 102 -7.70 -16.85 -6.51
N PHE A 103 -6.77 -17.61 -5.93
CA PHE A 103 -6.54 -17.63 -4.49
C PHE A 103 -5.05 -17.50 -4.19
N PRO A 104 -4.40 -16.38 -4.56
CA PRO A 104 -2.95 -16.20 -4.41
C PRO A 104 -2.49 -16.33 -2.95
N GLY A 105 -3.29 -15.90 -1.99
CA GLY A 105 -2.98 -16.11 -0.57
C GLY A 105 -2.89 -17.58 -0.17
N SER A 106 -3.75 -18.46 -0.74
CA SER A 106 -3.71 -19.89 -0.49
C SER A 106 -2.51 -20.55 -1.16
N HIS A 107 -2.14 -20.09 -2.35
CA HIS A 107 -0.91 -20.54 -3.00
C HIS A 107 0.33 -20.16 -2.20
N LEU A 108 0.41 -18.93 -1.70
CA LEU A 108 1.49 -18.48 -0.80
C LEU A 108 1.58 -19.33 0.46
N GLN A 109 0.43 -19.69 1.07
CA GLN A 109 0.39 -20.56 2.24
C GLN A 109 1.08 -21.89 1.96
N SER A 110 0.75 -22.52 0.85
CA SER A 110 1.34 -23.80 0.43
C SER A 110 2.82 -23.69 0.10
N ASP A 111 3.20 -22.72 -0.73
CA ASP A 111 4.57 -22.59 -1.27
C ASP A 111 5.60 -22.18 -0.22
N PHE A 112 5.18 -21.47 0.82
CA PHE A 112 6.02 -21.12 1.96
C PHE A 112 5.85 -22.07 3.16
N GLY A 113 5.11 -23.17 3.02
CA GLY A 113 4.93 -24.17 4.07
C GLY A 113 4.18 -23.66 5.30
N LEU A 114 3.32 -22.66 5.15
CA LEU A 114 2.57 -22.02 6.24
C LEU A 114 1.23 -22.75 6.50
N ASN A 115 1.27 -24.07 6.61
CA ASN A 115 0.10 -24.96 6.56
C ASN A 115 -0.96 -24.66 7.63
N ASP A 116 -0.56 -24.11 8.79
CA ASP A 116 -1.48 -23.77 9.89
C ASP A 116 -2.01 -22.32 9.80
N ALA A 117 -1.56 -21.54 8.82
CA ALA A 117 -1.97 -20.16 8.69
C ALA A 117 -3.39 -20.03 8.07
N TRP A 118 -4.23 -19.22 8.71
CA TRP A 118 -5.51 -18.83 8.13
C TRP A 118 -5.29 -17.81 7.01
N VAL A 119 -5.91 -18.01 5.83
CA VAL A 119 -5.80 -17.08 4.69
C VAL A 119 -7.01 -16.15 4.65
N ILE A 120 -6.76 -14.84 4.61
CA ILE A 120 -7.78 -13.78 4.61
C ILE A 120 -7.53 -12.87 3.41
N GLY A 121 -8.56 -12.67 2.58
CA GLY A 121 -8.55 -11.67 1.51
C GLY A 121 -9.03 -10.30 2.00
N LEU A 122 -8.43 -9.22 1.50
CA LEU A 122 -8.80 -7.84 1.80
C LEU A 122 -8.81 -7.03 0.50
N ASP A 123 -9.99 -6.92 -0.14
CA ASP A 123 -10.16 -6.37 -1.49
C ASP A 123 -11.05 -5.12 -1.58
N GLN A 124 -11.83 -4.80 -0.51
CA GLN A 124 -12.78 -3.68 -0.51
C GLN A 124 -12.18 -2.34 -0.03
N GLN A 125 -10.86 -2.21 -0.04
CA GLN A 125 -10.16 -1.03 0.46
C GLN A 125 -9.25 -0.38 -0.59
N ALA A 126 -9.26 -0.90 -1.82
CA ALA A 126 -8.44 -0.42 -2.94
C ALA A 126 -6.99 -0.12 -2.49
N CYS A 127 -6.42 1.04 -2.86
CA CYS A 127 -5.04 1.39 -2.52
C CYS A 127 -4.73 1.42 -1.01
N THR A 128 -5.73 1.42 -0.13
CA THR A 128 -5.50 1.45 1.33
C THR A 128 -5.42 0.07 1.97
N GLY A 129 -5.56 -1.02 1.20
CA GLY A 129 -5.64 -2.37 1.72
C GLY A 129 -4.50 -2.75 2.66
N MET A 130 -3.26 -2.37 2.35
CA MET A 130 -2.11 -2.64 3.22
C MET A 130 -2.15 -1.83 4.52
N ILE A 131 -2.68 -0.60 4.52
CA ILE A 131 -2.90 0.16 5.77
C ILE A 131 -3.99 -0.51 6.62
N GLY A 132 -5.06 -0.99 5.99
CA GLY A 132 -6.12 -1.75 6.68
C GLY A 132 -5.62 -3.06 7.29
N SER A 133 -4.64 -3.72 6.65
CA SER A 133 -4.07 -4.96 7.14
C SER A 133 -3.35 -4.79 8.49
N PHE A 134 -2.76 -3.63 8.80
CA PHE A 134 -2.19 -3.34 10.13
C PHE A 134 -3.24 -3.46 11.23
N LYS A 135 -4.42 -2.88 11.01
CA LYS A 135 -5.52 -2.93 12.01
C LYS A 135 -6.06 -4.33 12.17
N LEU A 136 -6.30 -5.02 11.05
CA LEU A 136 -6.84 -6.37 11.07
C LEU A 136 -5.87 -7.34 11.75
N ALA A 137 -4.60 -7.33 11.36
CA ALA A 137 -3.57 -8.17 11.98
C ALA A 137 -3.38 -7.88 13.48
N ALA A 138 -3.35 -6.60 13.87
CA ALA A 138 -3.25 -6.24 15.28
C ALA A 138 -4.45 -6.72 16.10
N ALA A 139 -5.67 -6.68 15.54
CA ALA A 139 -6.87 -7.19 16.18
C ALA A 139 -6.81 -8.71 16.34
N LEU A 140 -6.46 -9.43 15.28
CA LEU A 140 -6.35 -10.89 15.27
C LEU A 140 -5.30 -11.40 16.27
N LEU A 141 -4.11 -10.77 16.32
CA LEU A 141 -3.06 -11.15 17.28
C LEU A 141 -3.46 -10.86 18.73
N ARG A 142 -4.33 -9.89 18.98
CA ARG A 142 -4.85 -9.61 20.34
C ARG A 142 -5.93 -10.58 20.75
N ASP A 143 -6.76 -11.02 19.81
CA ASP A 143 -7.88 -11.94 20.04
C ASP A 143 -7.44 -13.40 20.05
N THR A 144 -6.35 -13.74 19.38
CA THR A 144 -5.85 -15.10 19.21
C THR A 144 -4.46 -15.27 19.86
N PRO A 145 -4.40 -15.49 21.19
CA PRO A 145 -3.13 -15.48 21.94
C PRO A 145 -2.10 -16.52 21.49
N GLN A 146 -2.53 -17.62 20.85
CA GLN A 146 -1.65 -18.66 20.31
C GLN A 146 -0.91 -18.21 19.03
N TRP A 147 -1.34 -17.16 18.38
CA TRP A 147 -0.65 -16.61 17.21
C TRP A 147 0.43 -15.62 17.63
N SER A 148 1.60 -15.73 17.01
CA SER A 148 2.73 -14.82 17.25
C SER A 148 3.01 -13.89 16.09
N GLN A 149 2.67 -14.32 14.86
CA GLN A 149 2.94 -13.54 13.64
C GLN A 149 1.78 -13.63 12.64
N ILE A 150 1.65 -12.55 11.85
CA ILE A 150 0.80 -12.50 10.67
C ILE A 150 1.64 -11.95 9.50
N LEU A 151 1.58 -12.62 8.36
CA LEU A 151 2.16 -12.15 7.10
C LEU A 151 1.12 -11.28 6.38
N CYS A 152 1.48 -10.05 6.06
CA CYS A 152 0.67 -9.14 5.23
C CYS A 152 1.33 -9.00 3.86
N VAL A 153 0.55 -9.20 2.80
CA VAL A 153 1.01 -9.15 1.41
C VAL A 153 0.03 -8.38 0.56
N THR A 154 0.52 -7.59 -0.38
CA THR A 154 -0.28 -7.07 -1.50
C THR A 154 0.44 -7.36 -2.81
N ALA A 155 -0.33 -7.64 -3.84
CA ALA A 155 0.17 -7.69 -5.21
C ALA A 155 -0.93 -7.22 -6.15
N ASP A 156 -0.57 -6.28 -7.00
CA ASP A 156 -1.46 -5.73 -8.00
C ASP A 156 -0.74 -5.69 -9.35
N ARG A 157 -1.39 -6.21 -10.38
CA ARG A 157 -0.94 -6.20 -11.76
C ARG A 157 -2.10 -5.81 -12.66
N PHE A 158 -1.91 -4.81 -13.48
CA PHE A 158 -2.94 -4.38 -14.42
C PHE A 158 -3.07 -5.35 -15.60
N PRO A 159 -4.30 -5.61 -16.07
CA PRO A 159 -4.52 -6.38 -17.29
C PRO A 159 -3.80 -5.76 -18.50
N GLN A 160 -3.41 -6.59 -19.45
CA GLN A 160 -2.81 -6.11 -20.69
C GLN A 160 -3.75 -5.11 -21.40
N GLY A 161 -3.18 -4.04 -21.93
CA GLY A 161 -3.93 -2.98 -22.59
C GLY A 161 -4.56 -1.95 -21.65
N SER A 162 -4.38 -2.09 -20.34
CA SER A 162 -4.83 -1.08 -19.37
C SER A 162 -4.12 0.25 -19.54
N LEU A 163 -4.83 1.31 -19.17
CA LEU A 163 -4.21 2.62 -18.94
C LEU A 163 -3.51 2.58 -17.58
N TYR A 164 -2.27 3.07 -17.55
CA TYR A 164 -1.46 3.19 -16.32
C TYR A 164 -1.54 4.60 -15.72
N GLU A 165 -2.68 5.21 -15.88
CA GLU A 165 -3.00 6.51 -15.29
C GLU A 165 -4.29 6.40 -14.48
N GLN A 166 -4.26 6.93 -13.26
CA GLN A 166 -5.41 6.99 -12.39
C GLN A 166 -5.36 8.27 -11.55
N SER A 167 -6.43 9.10 -11.62
CA SER A 167 -6.52 10.35 -10.86
C SER A 167 -5.23 11.19 -10.93
N TYR A 168 -4.71 11.37 -12.14
CA TYR A 168 -3.47 12.13 -12.42
C TYR A 168 -2.19 11.53 -11.82
N SER A 169 -2.21 10.26 -11.46
CA SER A 169 -1.04 9.52 -10.98
C SER A 169 -0.63 8.46 -11.99
N LEU A 170 0.68 8.25 -12.14
CA LEU A 170 1.23 7.18 -12.96
C LEU A 170 1.35 5.91 -12.12
N ILE A 171 0.71 4.83 -12.57
CA ILE A 171 0.58 3.59 -11.82
C ILE A 171 1.71 2.62 -12.15
N SER A 172 2.13 1.83 -11.16
CA SER A 172 3.01 0.68 -11.34
C SER A 172 2.36 -0.61 -10.90
N ASP A 173 2.65 -1.68 -11.61
CA ASP A 173 2.49 -3.04 -11.12
C ASP A 173 3.54 -3.33 -10.04
N GLY A 174 3.17 -4.09 -9.04
CA GLY A 174 4.10 -4.46 -7.98
C GLY A 174 3.45 -5.20 -6.83
N ALA A 175 4.30 -5.61 -5.90
CA ALA A 175 3.89 -6.27 -4.67
C ALA A 175 4.72 -5.78 -3.50
N SER A 176 4.14 -5.85 -2.31
CA SER A 176 4.88 -5.62 -1.07
C SER A 176 4.42 -6.57 0.03
N ALA A 177 5.31 -6.81 0.99
CA ALA A 177 5.04 -7.67 2.13
C ALA A 177 5.69 -7.12 3.40
N PHE A 178 5.10 -7.43 4.55
CA PHE A 178 5.69 -7.19 5.86
C PHE A 178 5.13 -8.17 6.91
N ILE A 179 5.79 -8.24 8.05
CA ILE A 179 5.39 -9.10 9.16
C ILE A 179 4.87 -8.23 10.30
N ILE A 180 3.72 -8.62 10.86
CA ILE A 180 3.22 -8.13 12.14
C ILE A 180 3.43 -9.22 13.19
N SER A 181 3.97 -8.84 14.35
CA SER A 181 4.40 -9.75 15.41
C SER A 181 3.97 -9.26 16.79
N THR A 182 3.83 -10.19 17.72
CA THR A 182 3.69 -9.89 19.15
C THR A 182 5.03 -9.72 19.84
N GLU A 183 6.11 -10.12 19.18
CA GLU A 183 7.48 -9.95 19.64
C GLU A 183 8.15 -8.78 18.92
N PRO A 184 9.04 -8.03 19.59
CA PRO A 184 9.80 -6.97 18.97
C PRO A 184 10.57 -7.44 17.73
N ILE A 185 10.55 -6.63 16.67
CA ILE A 185 11.32 -6.87 15.46
C ILE A 185 12.48 -5.88 15.42
N PRO A 186 13.75 -6.32 15.36
CA PRO A 186 14.89 -5.42 15.22
C PRO A 186 14.77 -4.54 13.97
N GLY A 187 15.01 -3.25 14.10
CA GLY A 187 14.80 -2.29 13.01
C GLY A 187 13.35 -2.06 12.63
N GLY A 188 12.42 -2.51 13.46
CA GLY A 188 10.98 -2.42 13.24
C GLY A 188 10.30 -1.32 14.05
N PHE A 189 8.99 -1.37 14.05
CA PHE A 189 8.12 -0.39 14.70
C PHE A 189 7.18 -1.05 15.69
N ARG A 190 6.78 -0.31 16.70
CA ARG A 190 5.61 -0.60 17.52
C ARG A 190 4.36 0.01 16.87
N TYR A 191 3.32 -0.78 16.69
CA TYR A 191 2.00 -0.30 16.25
C TYR A 191 1.36 0.53 17.38
N VAL A 192 0.92 1.73 17.04
CA VAL A 192 0.33 2.68 18.00
C VAL A 192 -1.17 2.81 17.81
N GLU A 193 -1.61 3.34 16.69
CA GLU A 193 -3.03 3.60 16.42
C GLU A 193 -3.32 3.53 14.92
N HIS A 194 -4.58 3.33 14.58
CA HIS A 194 -5.09 3.34 13.22
C HIS A 194 -6.43 4.07 13.14
N HIS A 195 -6.64 4.83 12.08
CA HIS A 195 -7.91 5.45 11.78
C HIS A 195 -8.27 5.26 10.31
N ALA A 196 -9.58 5.07 10.06
CA ALA A 196 -10.14 4.92 8.73
C ALA A 196 -11.43 5.71 8.60
N ILE A 197 -11.64 6.28 7.42
CA ILE A 197 -12.88 6.93 6.98
C ILE A 197 -13.27 6.25 5.67
N THR A 198 -14.54 5.88 5.53
CA THR A 198 -15.09 5.41 4.26
C THR A 198 -16.32 6.21 3.90
N ASN A 199 -16.36 6.74 2.69
CA ASN A 199 -17.51 7.43 2.12
C ASN A 199 -18.01 6.67 0.89
N GLY A 200 -18.81 5.63 1.12
CA GLY A 200 -19.36 4.77 0.06
C GLY A 200 -20.29 5.50 -0.92
N GLY A 201 -20.85 6.65 -0.53
CA GLY A 201 -21.65 7.49 -1.43
C GLY A 201 -20.86 8.06 -2.61
N MET A 202 -19.53 7.99 -2.55
CA MET A 202 -18.62 8.47 -3.60
C MET A 202 -18.04 7.36 -4.47
N ALA A 203 -18.43 6.11 -4.26
CA ALA A 203 -17.84 4.95 -4.93
C ALA A 203 -17.90 5.01 -6.47
N ASN A 204 -18.89 5.69 -7.04
CA ASN A 204 -19.11 5.80 -8.48
C ASN A 204 -19.02 7.26 -8.98
N THR A 205 -18.42 8.15 -8.21
CA THR A 205 -18.25 9.56 -8.65
C THR A 205 -17.04 9.68 -9.57
N ASN A 206 -17.08 10.69 -10.45
CA ASN A 206 -15.93 11.04 -11.29
C ASN A 206 -14.82 11.70 -10.47
N ASP A 207 -13.63 11.80 -11.04
CA ASP A 207 -12.45 12.35 -10.36
C ASP A 207 -12.64 13.80 -9.89
N ASP A 208 -13.33 14.63 -10.64
CA ASP A 208 -13.59 16.04 -10.27
C ASP A 208 -14.45 16.14 -8.99
N ALA A 209 -15.47 15.28 -8.84
CA ALA A 209 -16.29 15.23 -7.64
C ALA A 209 -15.52 14.69 -6.43
N THR A 210 -14.52 13.82 -6.65
CA THR A 210 -13.70 13.26 -5.59
C THR A 210 -12.70 14.26 -5.03
N ILE A 211 -12.15 15.17 -5.85
CA ILE A 211 -11.16 16.17 -5.41
C ILE A 211 -11.72 17.05 -4.29
N GLY A 212 -12.98 17.49 -4.37
CA GLY A 212 -13.61 18.31 -3.33
C GLY A 212 -13.66 17.67 -1.96
N ASN A 213 -13.70 16.34 -1.89
CA ASN A 213 -13.74 15.57 -0.64
C ASN A 213 -12.35 15.03 -0.23
N PHE A 214 -11.38 15.03 -1.13
CA PHE A 214 -10.04 14.54 -0.87
C PHE A 214 -9.39 15.28 0.32
N PHE A 215 -9.29 16.60 0.24
CA PHE A 215 -8.60 17.40 1.25
C PHE A 215 -9.27 17.33 2.63
N PRO A 216 -10.58 17.59 2.79
CA PRO A 216 -11.23 17.50 4.10
C PRO A 216 -11.06 16.15 4.77
N ASN A 217 -11.34 15.04 4.07
CA ASN A 217 -11.22 13.71 4.62
C ASN A 217 -9.77 13.31 4.90
N THR A 218 -8.80 13.81 4.10
CA THR A 218 -7.37 13.64 4.37
C THR A 218 -6.99 14.27 5.71
N ILE A 219 -7.36 15.53 5.91
CA ILE A 219 -7.10 16.26 7.15
C ILE A 219 -7.75 15.54 8.34
N ASP A 220 -9.03 15.19 8.22
CA ASP A 220 -9.76 14.50 9.27
C ASP A 220 -9.14 13.13 9.60
N CYS A 221 -8.77 12.35 8.60
CA CYS A 221 -8.16 11.04 8.81
C CYS A 221 -6.82 11.15 9.57
N ILE A 222 -5.98 12.11 9.21
CA ILE A 222 -4.68 12.33 9.85
C ILE A 222 -4.87 12.87 11.27
N THR A 223 -5.63 13.96 11.44
CA THR A 223 -5.78 14.64 12.72
C THR A 223 -6.51 13.80 13.76
N MET A 224 -7.54 13.06 13.34
CA MET A 224 -8.25 12.14 14.23
C MET A 224 -7.38 10.98 14.68
N ASN A 225 -6.51 10.44 13.80
CA ASN A 225 -5.59 9.38 14.19
C ASN A 225 -4.58 9.87 15.23
N VAL A 226 -3.96 11.03 14.98
CA VAL A 226 -3.02 11.67 15.92
C VAL A 226 -3.66 11.91 17.28
N LYS A 227 -4.89 12.46 17.30
CA LYS A 227 -5.67 12.68 18.53
C LYS A 227 -5.97 11.37 19.27
N ARG A 228 -6.37 10.31 18.57
CA ARG A 228 -6.66 8.99 19.15
C ARG A 228 -5.42 8.33 19.73
N ALA A 229 -4.25 8.58 19.14
CA ALA A 229 -2.96 8.14 19.68
C ALA A 229 -2.53 8.89 20.95
N GLY A 230 -3.25 9.97 21.33
CA GLY A 230 -2.86 10.86 22.44
C GLY A 230 -1.66 11.74 22.10
N LEU A 231 -1.44 12.01 20.81
CA LEU A 231 -0.32 12.81 20.30
C LEU A 231 -0.82 14.15 19.75
N GLU A 232 0.12 15.04 19.51
CA GLU A 232 -0.06 16.26 18.71
C GLU A 232 0.62 16.06 17.33
N LEU A 233 0.20 16.81 16.31
CA LEU A 233 0.77 16.68 14.96
C LEU A 233 2.29 16.96 14.93
N LYS A 234 2.79 17.84 15.79
CA LYS A 234 4.23 18.13 15.94
C LYS A 234 5.04 16.91 16.40
N ASP A 235 4.40 15.95 17.09
CA ASP A 235 5.05 14.73 17.59
C ASP A 235 5.28 13.71 16.47
N ILE A 236 4.58 13.84 15.33
CA ILE A 236 4.81 13.03 14.15
C ILE A 236 6.11 13.49 13.48
N ASN A 237 7.15 12.67 13.53
CA ASN A 237 8.47 12.99 12.98
C ASN A 237 8.50 12.85 11.46
N TRP A 238 7.82 11.82 10.92
CA TRP A 238 7.74 11.55 9.49
C TRP A 238 6.31 11.21 9.08
N MET A 239 5.86 11.78 7.98
CA MET A 239 4.61 11.39 7.31
C MET A 239 4.99 10.63 6.03
N VAL A 240 4.84 9.31 6.05
CA VAL A 240 5.08 8.44 4.89
C VAL A 240 3.79 8.30 4.12
N VAL A 241 3.80 8.72 2.88
CA VAL A 241 2.57 8.90 2.12
C VAL A 241 2.58 8.16 0.78
N GLN A 242 1.39 8.04 0.24
CA GLN A 242 1.12 7.53 -1.09
C GLN A 242 1.82 8.35 -2.17
N ASN A 243 2.28 7.68 -3.22
CA ASN A 243 2.91 8.28 -4.39
C ASN A 243 1.88 8.91 -5.33
N ILE A 244 1.40 10.07 -4.96
CA ILE A 244 0.50 10.90 -5.77
C ILE A 244 1.19 12.22 -6.13
N ASN A 245 0.53 13.03 -6.94
CA ASN A 245 1.01 14.34 -7.35
C ASN A 245 1.59 15.14 -6.16
N VAL A 246 2.87 15.51 -6.24
CA VAL A 246 3.59 16.23 -5.17
C VAL A 246 2.91 17.54 -4.76
N ASN A 247 2.17 18.18 -5.66
CA ASN A 247 1.47 19.42 -5.36
C ASN A 247 0.28 19.19 -4.42
N ALA A 248 -0.34 18.01 -4.43
CA ALA A 248 -1.38 17.66 -3.46
C ALA A 248 -0.84 17.72 -2.02
N TRP A 249 0.37 17.18 -1.77
CA TRP A 249 0.99 17.23 -0.45
C TRP A 249 1.38 18.65 -0.03
N LYS A 250 1.82 19.51 -0.96
CA LYS A 250 2.09 20.93 -0.67
C LYS A 250 0.81 21.65 -0.21
N ILE A 251 -0.34 21.31 -0.80
CA ILE A 251 -1.63 21.86 -0.40
C ILE A 251 -2.04 21.31 0.97
N VAL A 252 -2.02 20.00 1.16
CA VAL A 252 -2.36 19.34 2.43
C VAL A 252 -1.55 19.92 3.59
N CYS A 253 -0.24 20.07 3.40
CA CYS A 253 0.67 20.53 4.46
C CYS A 253 0.67 22.06 4.67
N SER A 254 -0.09 22.81 3.86
CA SER A 254 -0.14 24.28 3.98
C SER A 254 -0.64 24.75 5.35
N PRO A 255 -0.25 25.98 5.78
CA PRO A 255 -0.69 26.55 7.06
C PRO A 255 -2.21 26.71 7.19
N SER A 256 -2.93 26.79 6.08
CA SER A 256 -4.39 26.90 6.07
C SER A 256 -5.11 25.55 6.24
N LEU A 257 -4.40 24.43 6.15
CA LEU A 257 -4.95 23.08 6.26
C LEU A 257 -4.30 22.32 7.42
N LEU A 258 -3.29 21.49 7.14
CA LEU A 258 -2.68 20.63 8.16
C LEU A 258 -1.60 21.34 9.00
N ASP A 259 -1.00 22.42 8.48
CA ASP A 259 0.12 23.14 9.08
C ASP A 259 1.28 22.20 9.48
N TYR A 260 1.71 21.40 8.54
CA TYR A 260 2.75 20.40 8.73
C TYR A 260 3.97 20.69 7.85
N ASP A 261 5.17 20.50 8.38
CA ASP A 261 6.42 20.73 7.64
C ASP A 261 6.54 19.76 6.46
N ILE A 262 6.43 20.27 5.24
CA ILE A 262 6.50 19.48 3.99
C ILE A 262 7.82 18.70 3.86
N THR A 263 8.92 19.15 4.47
CA THR A 263 10.20 18.43 4.44
C THR A 263 10.20 17.13 5.23
N ARG A 264 9.19 16.92 6.06
CA ARG A 264 8.94 15.71 6.85
C ARG A 264 7.93 14.76 6.17
N VAL A 265 7.41 15.15 5.00
CA VAL A 265 6.63 14.24 4.12
C VAL A 265 7.60 13.39 3.32
N PHE A 266 7.45 12.08 3.40
CA PHE A 266 8.43 11.14 2.86
C PHE A 266 7.81 10.19 1.84
N HIS A 267 8.16 10.36 0.57
CA HIS A 267 7.76 9.52 -0.55
C HIS A 267 8.84 9.51 -1.66
N PRO A 268 10.08 9.12 -1.33
CA PRO A 268 11.20 9.22 -2.26
C PRO A 268 11.10 8.27 -3.45
N SER A 269 10.26 7.25 -3.37
CA SER A 269 10.06 6.29 -4.47
C SER A 269 9.25 6.88 -5.63
N LEU A 270 8.51 7.96 -5.42
CA LEU A 270 7.59 8.53 -6.40
C LEU A 270 8.19 8.73 -7.80
N PRO A 271 9.35 9.40 -7.99
CA PRO A 271 9.85 9.68 -9.33
C PRO A 271 10.19 8.42 -10.13
N MET A 272 10.68 7.38 -9.44
CA MET A 272 11.24 6.19 -10.09
C MET A 272 10.28 5.00 -10.11
N MET A 273 9.27 5.00 -9.26
CA MET A 273 8.40 3.84 -9.07
C MET A 273 6.92 4.14 -9.33
N GLY A 274 6.54 5.42 -9.51
CA GLY A 274 5.13 5.76 -9.64
C GLY A 274 4.31 5.36 -8.42
N HIS A 275 3.00 5.18 -8.61
CA HIS A 275 2.05 4.73 -7.59
C HIS A 275 1.87 3.21 -7.66
N MET A 276 2.41 2.49 -6.70
CA MET A 276 2.35 1.04 -6.59
C MET A 276 1.11 0.60 -5.77
N ILE A 277 -0.03 1.18 -6.08
CA ILE A 277 -1.34 0.88 -5.48
C ILE A 277 -1.24 0.78 -3.94
N SER A 278 -1.46 -0.39 -3.34
CA SER A 278 -1.42 -0.55 -1.88
C SER A 278 0.01 -0.58 -1.30
N GLY A 279 1.04 -0.68 -2.14
CA GLY A 279 2.42 -0.89 -1.71
C GLY A 279 3.21 0.37 -1.32
N ASP A 280 2.80 1.56 -1.74
CA ASP A 280 3.60 2.79 -1.62
C ASP A 280 4.13 3.06 -0.22
N CYS A 281 3.26 3.03 0.79
CA CYS A 281 3.67 3.30 2.16
C CYS A 281 4.65 2.24 2.69
N ILE A 282 4.55 0.99 2.22
CA ILE A 282 5.47 -0.09 2.63
C ILE A 282 6.86 0.16 2.03
N VAL A 283 6.92 0.48 0.73
CA VAL A 283 8.16 0.82 0.03
C VAL A 283 8.81 2.05 0.68
N ASN A 284 8.05 3.13 0.84
CA ASN A 284 8.57 4.38 1.41
C ASN A 284 9.00 4.21 2.88
N THR A 285 8.34 3.33 3.66
CA THR A 285 8.76 3.01 5.04
C THR A 285 10.09 2.27 5.04
N GLN A 286 10.28 1.29 4.16
CA GLN A 286 11.56 0.61 4.00
C GLN A 286 12.66 1.59 3.63
N MET A 287 12.42 2.46 2.65
CA MET A 287 13.39 3.50 2.25
C MET A 287 13.69 4.50 3.38
N LEU A 288 12.71 4.81 4.25
CA LEU A 288 12.95 5.66 5.42
C LEU A 288 13.93 5.01 6.40
N ILE A 289 13.76 3.71 6.68
CA ILE A 289 14.69 2.94 7.51
C ILE A 289 16.09 2.92 6.88
N GLU A 290 16.18 2.56 5.61
CA GLU A 290 17.44 2.44 4.86
C GLU A 290 18.18 3.79 4.75
N SER A 291 17.46 4.90 4.72
CA SER A 291 18.06 6.24 4.70
C SER A 291 18.78 6.62 6.00
N GLY A 292 18.54 5.93 7.10
CA GLY A 292 19.06 6.24 8.42
C GLY A 292 18.56 7.56 9.02
N LYS A 293 17.55 8.19 8.41
CA LYS A 293 17.00 9.47 8.90
C LYS A 293 16.15 9.32 10.15
N ILE A 294 15.47 8.18 10.27
CA ILE A 294 14.59 7.91 11.42
C ILE A 294 15.40 7.44 12.62
N LYS A 295 15.01 7.91 13.82
CA LYS A 295 15.67 7.59 15.10
C LYS A 295 14.74 6.80 16.01
N PRO A 296 15.28 5.90 16.87
CA PRO A 296 14.49 5.20 17.87
C PRO A 296 13.64 6.14 18.72
N GLY A 297 12.38 5.77 18.92
CA GLY A 297 11.39 6.57 19.65
C GLY A 297 10.57 7.52 18.76
N GLU A 298 11.02 7.83 17.54
CA GLU A 298 10.28 8.71 16.63
C GLU A 298 8.97 8.07 16.12
N TYR A 299 7.97 8.93 15.90
CA TYR A 299 6.68 8.54 15.36
C TYR A 299 6.62 8.75 13.85
N VAL A 300 6.08 7.75 13.16
CA VAL A 300 5.79 7.77 11.73
C VAL A 300 4.29 7.60 11.52
N LEU A 301 3.69 8.47 10.73
CA LEU A 301 2.32 8.32 10.28
C LEU A 301 2.34 7.86 8.82
N LEU A 302 1.80 6.68 8.54
CA LEU A 302 1.56 6.20 7.18
C LEU A 302 0.15 6.63 6.77
N TYR A 303 -0.02 7.12 5.54
CA TYR A 303 -1.31 7.57 5.06
C TYR A 303 -1.54 7.22 3.60
N MET A 304 -2.74 6.72 3.30
CA MET A 304 -3.20 6.43 1.94
C MET A 304 -4.69 6.71 1.78
N VAL A 305 -5.09 6.98 0.54
CA VAL A 305 -6.48 7.04 0.08
C VAL A 305 -6.69 6.04 -1.05
N GLY A 306 -7.86 5.43 -1.11
CA GLY A 306 -8.24 4.47 -2.14
C GLY A 306 -9.64 4.74 -2.71
N TYR A 307 -9.89 4.20 -3.87
CA TYR A 307 -11.23 4.24 -4.45
C TYR A 307 -12.25 3.57 -3.54
N GLY A 308 -13.49 4.00 -3.67
CA GLY A 308 -14.55 3.45 -2.87
C GLY A 308 -15.35 4.41 -1.97
N LEU A 309 -14.95 5.63 -1.57
CA LEU A 309 -13.64 6.18 -1.27
C LEU A 309 -13.27 5.86 0.18
N THR A 310 -12.06 5.51 0.42
CA THR A 310 -11.56 5.22 1.76
C THR A 310 -10.25 5.94 2.03
N TRP A 311 -10.10 6.50 3.23
CA TRP A 311 -8.91 7.16 3.74
C TRP A 311 -8.44 6.39 4.96
N GLN A 312 -7.18 6.02 5.00
CA GLN A 312 -6.62 5.30 6.13
C GLN A 312 -5.26 5.84 6.55
N SER A 313 -5.04 5.85 7.84
CA SER A 313 -3.75 6.17 8.42
C SER A 313 -3.41 5.23 9.58
N VAL A 314 -2.12 4.96 9.74
CA VAL A 314 -1.59 4.21 10.88
C VAL A 314 -0.40 4.96 11.47
N ILE A 315 -0.33 5.01 12.80
CA ILE A 315 0.80 5.58 13.52
C ILE A 315 1.65 4.43 14.07
N LEU A 316 2.93 4.52 13.77
CA LEU A 316 3.95 3.58 14.20
C LEU A 316 5.03 4.33 14.99
N GLN A 317 5.64 3.68 15.99
CA GLN A 317 6.81 4.22 16.70
C GLN A 317 8.02 3.37 16.37
N TYR A 318 9.08 3.98 15.86
CA TYR A 318 10.31 3.27 15.51
C TYR A 318 11.04 2.77 16.76
N CYS A 319 11.44 1.48 16.76
CA CYS A 319 12.07 0.85 17.90
C CYS A 319 13.61 0.78 17.80
N GLY A 320 14.15 0.89 16.57
CA GLY A 320 15.59 0.73 16.31
C GLY A 320 16.01 -0.71 16.05
#